data_1d0994a2bfe1144f4d86fcd57d3dd785
#
_entry.id   1d0994a2bfe1144f4d86fcd57d3dd785
#
_cell.length_a   1.000
_cell.length_b   1.000
_cell.length_c   1.000
_cell.angle_alpha   90.00
_cell.angle_beta   90.00
_cell.angle_gamma   90.00
#
_symmetry.space_group_name_H-M   'P 1'
#
loop_
_entity.id
_entity.type
_entity.pdbx_description
1 polymer ?
#
loop_
_entity_poly.entity_id
_entity_poly.type
_entity_poly.pdbx_seq_one_letter_code
_entity_poly.pdbx_strand_id
1 'polypeptide(L)'
;MTMLSTKTLVYGLGESGLSAARALAERGYAVTAADAADSENARASAAALGEFGVQARLGAGPEVLEGVDRVVVSPGVPPGAPVLRAAEERGVPVLSEVALGLELLGSEVRVAAVTGTNGKTTVADMARRILEEAGLGHVVAGNSWTAITGKLEEIRSAGRLVLEVSSFQLHYMRDPGFEAAALLNVRPDHMNWHASFEDYAADKQRIFGGQSENDLALLGARDPVCAEAAEGLSARAVLVGEGGTRVEDGCLYLEGERLVRVEDLGFAGRHNHENALFAAALARSLGASAEEIRRGLEGYRMKPHRMEVVAERGGVLYVDDSKATNPAAVAAALAGLQRPVVLLLGGSEKHTDFSEVADYLGGCRAVVCYGEAGGRISDFLDSWSESRAEILRASGLEAAVREAEARARDGDVVLLSPGCASFDEFSGYEERGEEFARLCRAGLAEVQRGAAGA
;
A
#
# COMPACT_ATOMS: atom_id res chain seq x y z
N MET A 1 32.25 16.53 11.48
CA MET A 1 32.60 15.38 10.59
C MET A 1 31.92 15.65 9.25
N THR A 2 32.64 15.60 8.15
CA THR A 2 32.00 15.71 6.83
C THR A 2 31.20 14.44 6.58
N MET A 3 30.04 14.54 5.94
CA MET A 3 29.16 13.38 5.61
C MET A 3 29.93 12.21 4.96
N LEU A 4 30.90 12.50 4.10
CA LEU A 4 31.74 11.49 3.42
C LEU A 4 32.60 10.62 4.35
N SER A 5 32.88 11.05 5.59
CA SER A 5 33.64 10.27 6.58
C SER A 5 32.75 9.36 7.45
N THR A 6 31.43 9.49 7.36
CA THR A 6 30.47 8.70 8.14
C THR A 6 30.42 7.28 7.60
N LYS A 7 30.78 6.31 8.46
CA LYS A 7 30.73 4.89 8.12
C LYS A 7 29.28 4.38 8.24
N THR A 8 28.69 4.07 7.12
CA THR A 8 27.30 3.63 7.03
C THR A 8 27.24 2.12 6.79
N LEU A 9 26.51 1.40 7.66
CA LEU A 9 26.11 0.04 7.42
C LEU A 9 24.73 0.03 6.73
N VAL A 10 24.60 -0.64 5.60
CA VAL A 10 23.31 -0.97 4.99
C VAL A 10 22.95 -2.40 5.37
N TYR A 11 21.83 -2.58 6.10
CA TYR A 11 21.41 -3.87 6.63
C TYR A 11 20.08 -4.34 6.03
N GLY A 12 20.13 -5.57 5.45
CA GLY A 12 19.08 -6.12 4.61
C GLY A 12 19.32 -5.79 3.12
N LEU A 13 19.67 -6.81 2.31
CA LEU A 13 20.07 -6.67 0.92
C LEU A 13 18.95 -6.99 -0.09
N GLY A 14 17.70 -6.67 0.29
CA GLY A 14 16.60 -6.56 -0.66
C GLY A 14 16.77 -5.35 -1.58
N GLU A 15 15.78 -5.09 -2.43
CA GLU A 15 15.82 -4.00 -3.43
C GLU A 15 16.18 -2.63 -2.82
N SER A 16 15.55 -2.26 -1.70
CA SER A 16 15.82 -0.98 -1.02
C SER A 16 17.25 -0.89 -0.48
N GLY A 17 17.76 -1.96 0.13
CA GLY A 17 19.12 -1.97 0.67
C GLY A 17 20.17 -1.96 -0.43
N LEU A 18 19.98 -2.74 -1.49
CA LEU A 18 20.85 -2.71 -2.68
C LEU A 18 20.92 -1.31 -3.27
N SER A 19 19.76 -0.66 -3.44
CA SER A 19 19.67 0.71 -3.96
C SER A 19 20.39 1.73 -3.06
N ALA A 20 20.17 1.66 -1.74
CA ALA A 20 20.81 2.53 -0.76
C ALA A 20 22.36 2.38 -0.75
N ALA A 21 22.84 1.13 -0.71
CA ALA A 21 24.28 0.86 -0.70
C ALA A 21 24.97 1.35 -1.96
N ARG A 22 24.36 1.12 -3.13
CA ARG A 22 24.83 1.62 -4.42
C ARG A 22 24.88 3.15 -4.44
N ALA A 23 23.78 3.81 -4.05
CA ALA A 23 23.69 5.27 -4.06
C ALA A 23 24.74 5.94 -3.17
N LEU A 24 25.07 5.33 -2.03
CA LEU A 24 26.13 5.77 -1.14
C LEU A 24 27.51 5.56 -1.76
N ALA A 25 27.79 4.39 -2.32
CA ALA A 25 29.08 4.05 -2.93
C ALA A 25 29.39 4.97 -4.13
N GLU A 26 28.43 5.17 -5.05
CA GLU A 26 28.57 6.06 -6.20
C GLU A 26 28.90 7.53 -5.81
N ARG A 27 28.54 7.91 -4.57
CA ARG A 27 28.82 9.25 -4.01
C ARG A 27 30.06 9.31 -3.14
N GLY A 28 30.83 8.21 -3.07
CA GLY A 28 32.09 8.12 -2.33
C GLY A 28 31.95 8.04 -0.81
N TYR A 29 30.77 7.66 -0.29
CA TYR A 29 30.59 7.40 1.14
C TYR A 29 31.27 6.10 1.58
N ALA A 30 31.71 6.06 2.83
CA ALA A 30 32.22 4.81 3.45
C ALA A 30 31.02 3.90 3.77
N VAL A 31 30.77 2.90 2.93
CA VAL A 31 29.62 1.99 3.07
C VAL A 31 30.07 0.54 3.16
N THR A 32 29.46 -0.19 4.09
CA THR A 32 29.46 -1.65 4.17
C THR A 32 28.04 -2.16 4.09
N ALA A 33 27.84 -3.35 3.57
CA ALA A 33 26.52 -3.96 3.44
C ALA A 33 26.47 -5.28 4.22
N ALA A 34 25.31 -5.64 4.76
CA ALA A 34 25.12 -6.92 5.44
C ALA A 34 23.68 -7.43 5.34
N ASP A 35 23.53 -8.74 5.43
CA ASP A 35 22.22 -9.40 5.53
C ASP A 35 22.28 -10.53 6.56
N ALA A 36 21.20 -10.75 7.31
CA ALA A 36 21.08 -11.86 8.23
C ALA A 36 21.04 -13.21 7.51
N ALA A 37 20.50 -13.24 6.29
CA ALA A 37 20.38 -14.43 5.48
C ALA A 37 21.59 -14.58 4.54
N ASP A 38 21.98 -15.84 4.31
CA ASP A 38 22.88 -16.24 3.22
C ASP A 38 22.06 -16.94 2.13
N SER A 39 21.09 -16.21 1.56
CA SER A 39 20.21 -16.67 0.50
C SER A 39 20.79 -16.40 -0.90
N GLU A 40 20.25 -17.05 -1.92
CA GLU A 40 20.64 -16.81 -3.31
C GLU A 40 20.45 -15.34 -3.71
N ASN A 41 19.32 -14.74 -3.32
CA ASN A 41 19.05 -13.33 -3.57
C ASN A 41 20.03 -12.40 -2.86
N ALA A 42 20.37 -12.67 -1.59
CA ALA A 42 21.36 -11.88 -0.86
C ALA A 42 22.77 -12.01 -1.48
N ARG A 43 23.15 -13.20 -1.96
CA ARG A 43 24.40 -13.40 -2.69
C ARG A 43 24.44 -12.64 -4.01
N ALA A 44 23.35 -12.63 -4.77
CA ALA A 44 23.25 -11.86 -6.01
C ALA A 44 23.38 -10.35 -5.74
N SER A 45 22.72 -9.83 -4.72
CA SER A 45 22.85 -8.44 -4.29
C SER A 45 24.27 -8.11 -3.84
N ALA A 46 24.90 -8.98 -3.07
CA ALA A 46 26.30 -8.82 -2.62
C ALA A 46 27.28 -8.78 -3.80
N ALA A 47 27.10 -9.66 -4.79
CA ALA A 47 27.93 -9.67 -6.01
C ALA A 47 27.77 -8.37 -6.81
N ALA A 48 26.54 -7.87 -7.00
CA ALA A 48 26.28 -6.61 -7.67
C ALA A 48 26.91 -5.40 -6.94
N LEU A 49 26.90 -5.40 -5.60
CA LEU A 49 27.54 -4.36 -4.80
C LEU A 49 29.07 -4.40 -4.89
N GLY A 50 29.68 -5.58 -5.13
CA GLY A 50 31.10 -5.73 -5.36
C GLY A 50 31.64 -4.90 -6.54
N GLU A 51 30.82 -4.69 -7.59
CA GLU A 51 31.16 -3.85 -8.75
C GLU A 51 31.36 -2.36 -8.37
N PHE A 52 30.73 -1.93 -7.26
CA PHE A 52 30.86 -0.58 -6.69
C PHE A 52 31.89 -0.52 -5.54
N GLY A 53 32.67 -1.59 -5.31
CA GLY A 53 33.66 -1.67 -4.24
C GLY A 53 33.07 -1.82 -2.83
N VAL A 54 31.78 -2.11 -2.69
CA VAL A 54 31.11 -2.32 -1.41
C VAL A 54 31.34 -3.75 -0.93
N GLN A 55 31.87 -3.89 0.29
CA GLN A 55 31.99 -5.20 0.94
C GLN A 55 30.64 -5.59 1.57
N ALA A 56 30.14 -6.78 1.24
CA ALA A 56 28.94 -7.36 1.81
C ALA A 56 29.26 -8.56 2.71
N ARG A 57 28.56 -8.66 3.86
CA ARG A 57 28.64 -9.75 4.82
C ARG A 57 27.28 -10.43 4.91
N LEU A 58 27.21 -11.71 4.57
CA LEU A 58 26.00 -12.54 4.65
C LEU A 58 26.03 -13.42 5.90
N GLY A 59 24.85 -13.80 6.41
CA GLY A 59 24.73 -14.50 7.68
C GLY A 59 25.21 -13.67 8.88
N ALA A 60 25.13 -12.33 8.77
CA ALA A 60 25.77 -11.40 9.68
C ALA A 60 24.92 -11.09 10.92
N GLY A 61 25.56 -11.10 12.08
CA GLY A 61 25.01 -10.72 13.38
C GLY A 61 25.46 -9.32 13.83
N PRO A 62 25.29 -8.99 15.13
CA PRO A 62 25.61 -7.67 15.71
C PRO A 62 27.06 -7.22 15.61
N GLU A 63 27.99 -8.11 15.29
CA GLU A 63 29.43 -7.82 15.08
C GLU A 63 29.67 -6.85 13.92
N VAL A 64 28.72 -6.74 12.96
CA VAL A 64 28.83 -5.81 11.82
C VAL A 64 28.72 -4.34 12.22
N LEU A 65 28.30 -4.06 13.46
CA LEU A 65 28.21 -2.70 14.00
C LEU A 65 29.54 -2.13 14.49
N GLU A 66 30.64 -2.91 14.47
CA GLU A 66 31.92 -2.43 14.95
C GLU A 66 32.45 -1.27 14.08
N GLY A 67 32.63 -0.12 14.71
CA GLY A 67 33.10 1.09 14.05
C GLY A 67 32.12 1.72 13.05
N VAL A 68 30.83 1.39 13.12
CA VAL A 68 29.74 1.95 12.32
C VAL A 68 29.18 3.19 13.01
N ASP A 69 28.99 4.25 12.26
CA ASP A 69 28.42 5.52 12.76
C ASP A 69 26.88 5.57 12.62
N ARG A 70 26.31 4.89 11.63
CA ARG A 70 24.86 4.80 11.40
C ARG A 70 24.47 3.55 10.60
N VAL A 71 23.24 3.12 10.75
CA VAL A 71 22.63 1.99 10.00
C VAL A 71 21.54 2.50 9.08
N VAL A 72 21.53 2.06 7.82
CA VAL A 72 20.40 2.17 6.91
C VAL A 72 19.75 0.81 6.81
N VAL A 73 18.47 0.70 7.17
CA VAL A 73 17.79 -0.60 7.25
C VAL A 73 16.74 -0.76 6.14
N SER A 74 16.69 -1.95 5.55
CA SER A 74 15.61 -2.35 4.65
C SER A 74 14.28 -2.57 5.40
N PRO A 75 13.11 -2.19 4.83
CA PRO A 75 11.82 -2.26 5.53
C PRO A 75 11.39 -3.69 5.92
N GLY A 76 11.92 -4.72 5.27
CA GLY A 76 11.67 -6.11 5.62
C GLY A 76 12.36 -6.60 6.91
N VAL A 77 13.30 -5.84 7.46
CA VAL A 77 14.00 -6.19 8.71
C VAL A 77 13.16 -5.71 9.90
N PRO A 78 12.67 -6.63 10.77
CA PRO A 78 11.85 -6.25 11.90
C PRO A 78 12.68 -5.53 12.99
N PRO A 79 12.07 -4.63 13.79
CA PRO A 79 12.78 -3.89 14.87
C PRO A 79 13.45 -4.82 15.88
N GLY A 80 12.84 -5.99 16.12
CA GLY A 80 13.40 -7.03 17.00
C GLY A 80 14.62 -7.76 16.47
N ALA A 81 15.15 -7.46 15.27
CA ALA A 81 16.35 -8.09 14.74
C ALA A 81 17.57 -7.84 15.65
N PRO A 82 18.42 -8.84 15.89
CA PRO A 82 19.57 -8.72 16.81
C PRO A 82 20.50 -7.55 16.51
N VAL A 83 20.73 -7.24 15.24
CA VAL A 83 21.56 -6.10 14.81
C VAL A 83 20.91 -4.77 15.19
N LEU A 84 19.58 -4.62 15.02
CA LEU A 84 18.87 -3.36 15.32
C LEU A 84 18.79 -3.12 16.83
N ARG A 85 18.53 -4.16 17.63
CA ARG A 85 18.60 -4.04 19.10
C ARG A 85 20.00 -3.63 19.57
N ALA A 86 21.04 -4.26 19.01
CA ALA A 86 22.40 -3.92 19.36
C ALA A 86 22.79 -2.50 18.90
N ALA A 87 22.23 -2.00 17.79
CA ALA A 87 22.41 -0.62 17.36
C ALA A 87 21.77 0.35 18.35
N GLU A 88 20.55 0.07 18.80
CA GLU A 88 19.85 0.86 19.83
C GLU A 88 20.63 0.88 21.15
N GLU A 89 21.06 -0.28 21.68
CA GLU A 89 21.85 -0.40 22.90
C GLU A 89 23.16 0.38 22.83
N ARG A 90 23.77 0.48 21.65
CA ARG A 90 25.03 1.22 21.42
C ARG A 90 24.80 2.70 21.06
N GLY A 91 23.55 3.14 20.93
CA GLY A 91 23.20 4.51 20.49
C GLY A 91 23.58 4.79 19.02
N VAL A 92 23.71 3.75 18.18
CA VAL A 92 23.98 3.90 16.74
C VAL A 92 22.64 4.24 16.05
N PRO A 93 22.52 5.40 15.40
CA PRO A 93 21.27 5.79 14.75
C PRO A 93 20.91 4.85 13.60
N VAL A 94 19.63 4.51 13.53
CA VAL A 94 19.04 3.71 12.46
C VAL A 94 18.11 4.59 11.66
N LEU A 95 18.19 4.52 10.33
CA LEU A 95 17.32 5.24 9.39
C LEU A 95 16.85 4.32 8.28
N SER A 96 15.67 4.60 7.73
CA SER A 96 15.16 3.90 6.56
C SER A 96 15.86 4.35 5.27
N GLU A 97 15.74 3.55 4.21
CA GLU A 97 16.20 3.93 2.87
C GLU A 97 15.54 5.24 2.40
N VAL A 98 14.27 5.43 2.72
CA VAL A 98 13.54 6.68 2.40
C VAL A 98 14.14 7.87 3.13
N ALA A 99 14.47 7.75 4.42
CA ALA A 99 15.11 8.81 5.17
C ALA A 99 16.50 9.18 4.60
N LEU A 100 17.29 8.15 4.22
CA LEU A 100 18.55 8.36 3.51
C LEU A 100 18.35 9.08 2.18
N GLY A 101 17.36 8.66 1.39
CA GLY A 101 17.06 9.26 0.09
C GLY A 101 16.70 10.74 0.21
N LEU A 102 15.87 11.12 1.18
CA LEU A 102 15.52 12.51 1.48
C LEU A 102 16.75 13.32 1.94
N GLU A 103 17.60 12.74 2.80
CA GLU A 103 18.86 13.38 3.21
C GLU A 103 19.75 13.66 1.98
N LEU A 104 19.87 12.71 1.05
CA LEU A 104 20.68 12.86 -0.16
C LEU A 104 20.06 13.82 -1.18
N LEU A 105 18.73 13.95 -1.25
CA LEU A 105 18.05 14.91 -2.13
C LEU A 105 18.19 16.35 -1.64
N GLY A 106 18.19 16.58 -0.32
CA GLY A 106 18.17 17.90 0.26
C GLY A 106 16.81 18.61 0.14
N SER A 107 16.77 19.92 0.39
CA SER A 107 15.55 20.73 0.48
C SER A 107 15.06 21.34 -0.84
N GLU A 108 15.71 21.07 -1.96
CA GLU A 108 15.34 21.66 -3.26
C GLU A 108 14.16 20.96 -3.95
N VAL A 109 13.83 19.75 -3.50
CA VAL A 109 12.74 18.93 -4.06
C VAL A 109 11.48 19.10 -3.22
N ARG A 110 10.38 19.45 -3.85
CA ARG A 110 9.07 19.50 -3.21
C ARG A 110 8.51 18.09 -3.03
N VAL A 111 8.12 17.73 -1.81
CA VAL A 111 7.68 16.38 -1.48
C VAL A 111 6.25 16.37 -0.97
N ALA A 112 5.39 15.61 -1.65
CA ALA A 112 4.06 15.26 -1.18
C ALA A 112 4.03 13.77 -0.80
N ALA A 113 3.85 13.47 0.48
CA ALA A 113 3.94 12.12 1.02
C ALA A 113 2.57 11.52 1.35
N VAL A 114 2.42 10.21 1.19
CA VAL A 114 1.17 9.51 1.53
C VAL A 114 1.45 8.21 2.27
N THR A 115 0.72 8.01 3.38
CA THR A 115 0.65 6.76 4.13
C THR A 115 -0.80 6.39 4.49
N GLY A 116 -1.00 5.22 5.04
CA GLY A 116 -2.28 4.67 5.46
C GLY A 116 -2.23 3.14 5.46
N THR A 117 -3.22 2.48 6.00
CA THR A 117 -3.34 1.03 5.84
C THR A 117 -3.69 0.72 4.40
N ASN A 118 -4.75 1.33 3.88
CA ASN A 118 -5.26 1.14 2.52
C ASN A 118 -5.22 2.45 1.70
N GLY A 119 -5.23 2.35 0.37
CA GLY A 119 -5.37 3.49 -0.53
C GLY A 119 -4.08 4.16 -0.99
N LYS A 120 -2.95 3.98 -0.31
CA LYS A 120 -1.65 4.65 -0.59
C LYS A 120 -1.27 4.67 -2.07
N THR A 121 -1.14 3.49 -2.67
CA THR A 121 -0.72 3.35 -4.09
C THR A 121 -1.73 3.98 -5.04
N THR A 122 -3.03 3.88 -4.72
CA THR A 122 -4.08 4.51 -5.53
C THR A 122 -3.97 6.03 -5.49
N VAL A 123 -3.78 6.62 -4.29
CA VAL A 123 -3.60 8.06 -4.12
C VAL A 123 -2.33 8.55 -4.84
N ALA A 124 -1.21 7.85 -4.67
CA ALA A 124 0.04 8.20 -5.35
C ALA A 124 -0.10 8.12 -6.88
N ASP A 125 -0.79 7.11 -7.40
CA ASP A 125 -1.00 6.93 -8.84
C ASP A 125 -2.00 7.95 -9.43
N MET A 126 -3.07 8.29 -8.69
CA MET A 126 -3.96 9.39 -9.08
C MET A 126 -3.23 10.74 -9.09
N ALA A 127 -2.41 11.03 -8.06
CA ALA A 127 -1.60 12.24 -8.02
C ALA A 127 -0.61 12.30 -9.18
N ARG A 128 0.06 11.18 -9.50
CA ARG A 128 0.91 11.04 -10.68
C ARG A 128 0.15 11.42 -11.95
N ARG A 129 -1.04 10.85 -12.17
CA ARG A 129 -1.85 11.14 -13.36
C ARG A 129 -2.26 12.61 -13.46
N ILE A 130 -2.59 13.23 -12.32
CA ILE A 130 -2.91 14.66 -12.28
C ILE A 130 -1.69 15.51 -12.67
N LEU A 131 -0.51 15.20 -12.12
CA LEU A 131 0.73 15.94 -12.42
C LEU A 131 1.20 15.72 -13.87
N GLU A 132 0.97 14.54 -14.45
CA GLU A 132 1.19 14.30 -15.90
C GLU A 132 0.28 15.18 -16.74
N GLU A 133 -1.01 15.26 -16.42
CA GLU A 133 -1.99 16.11 -17.13
C GLU A 133 -1.63 17.60 -17.02
N ALA A 134 -1.07 18.01 -15.88
CA ALA A 134 -0.59 19.36 -15.64
C ALA A 134 0.76 19.66 -16.37
N GLY A 135 1.42 18.67 -16.96
CA GLY A 135 2.74 18.82 -17.54
C GLY A 135 3.84 19.17 -16.52
N LEU A 136 3.60 18.89 -15.24
CA LEU A 136 4.54 19.15 -14.16
C LEU A 136 5.52 17.98 -14.02
N GLY A 137 6.82 18.25 -14.13
CA GLY A 137 7.87 17.26 -13.88
C GLY A 137 7.75 16.70 -12.48
N HIS A 138 7.71 15.37 -12.33
CA HIS A 138 7.57 14.70 -11.06
C HIS A 138 8.09 13.25 -11.13
N VAL A 139 8.38 12.67 -9.98
CA VAL A 139 8.68 11.24 -9.82
C VAL A 139 7.77 10.69 -8.74
N VAL A 140 7.35 9.44 -8.90
CA VAL A 140 6.70 8.66 -7.82
C VAL A 140 7.67 7.59 -7.34
N ALA A 141 7.91 7.52 -6.04
CA ALA A 141 8.84 6.57 -5.45
C ALA A 141 8.38 6.09 -4.05
N GLY A 142 9.09 5.12 -3.49
CA GLY A 142 8.88 4.60 -2.13
C GLY A 142 8.23 3.23 -2.13
N ASN A 143 7.48 2.90 -1.11
CA ASN A 143 6.98 1.58 -0.70
C ASN A 143 6.60 0.59 -1.85
N SER A 144 5.57 0.89 -2.63
CA SER A 144 5.12 0.04 -3.75
C SER A 144 5.70 0.49 -5.11
N TRP A 145 6.71 1.32 -5.09
CA TRP A 145 7.39 1.90 -6.23
C TRP A 145 8.89 1.65 -6.13
N THR A 146 9.65 2.16 -7.09
CA THR A 146 11.12 2.10 -7.02
C THR A 146 11.64 2.82 -5.77
N ALA A 147 12.68 2.29 -5.16
CA ALA A 147 13.37 2.92 -4.04
C ALA A 147 13.83 4.35 -4.40
N ILE A 148 13.69 5.29 -3.45
CA ILE A 148 14.01 6.72 -3.67
C ILE A 148 15.49 6.91 -4.00
N THR A 149 16.38 6.14 -3.36
CA THR A 149 17.83 6.20 -3.59
C THR A 149 18.24 5.76 -5.00
N GLY A 150 17.40 4.96 -5.68
CA GLY A 150 17.59 4.56 -7.08
C GLY A 150 17.17 5.62 -8.10
N LYS A 151 16.53 6.72 -7.66
CA LYS A 151 15.91 7.74 -8.52
C LYS A 151 16.39 9.17 -8.23
N LEU A 152 17.45 9.36 -7.44
CA LEU A 152 17.87 10.67 -6.93
C LEU A 152 18.06 11.71 -8.02
N GLU A 153 18.75 11.39 -9.12
CA GLU A 153 19.00 12.34 -10.20
C GLU A 153 17.71 12.67 -11.00
N GLU A 154 16.85 11.67 -11.19
CA GLU A 154 15.55 11.85 -11.84
C GLU A 154 14.64 12.76 -11.00
N ILE A 155 14.62 12.53 -9.68
CA ILE A 155 13.84 13.35 -8.73
C ILE A 155 14.34 14.78 -8.69
N ARG A 156 15.67 15.01 -8.64
CA ARG A 156 16.24 16.35 -8.70
C ARG A 156 15.89 17.09 -9.98
N SER A 157 16.00 16.41 -11.10
CA SER A 157 15.65 16.97 -12.42
C SER A 157 14.17 17.34 -12.52
N ALA A 158 13.29 16.51 -11.94
CA ALA A 158 11.85 16.75 -11.91
C ALA A 158 11.43 17.84 -10.90
N GLY A 159 12.18 18.03 -9.83
CA GLY A 159 11.91 18.98 -8.76
C GLY A 159 10.71 18.67 -7.87
N ARG A 160 10.00 17.55 -8.13
CA ARG A 160 8.81 17.11 -7.37
C ARG A 160 8.84 15.61 -7.14
N LEU A 161 8.45 15.20 -5.93
CA LEU A 161 8.34 13.82 -5.52
C LEU A 161 6.96 13.55 -4.92
N VAL A 162 6.25 12.57 -5.46
CA VAL A 162 5.12 11.92 -4.79
C VAL A 162 5.68 10.68 -4.09
N LEU A 163 5.63 10.66 -2.77
CA LEU A 163 6.28 9.64 -1.95
C LEU A 163 5.25 8.74 -1.25
N GLU A 164 5.19 7.47 -1.63
CA GLU A 164 4.43 6.47 -0.89
C GLU A 164 5.28 5.90 0.24
N VAL A 165 4.82 5.99 1.51
CA VAL A 165 5.59 5.54 2.67
C VAL A 165 4.80 4.53 3.50
N SER A 166 5.45 3.41 3.87
CA SER A 166 4.91 2.43 4.82
C SER A 166 5.20 2.83 6.27
N SER A 167 4.49 2.20 7.23
CA SER A 167 4.81 2.33 8.66
C SER A 167 6.23 1.87 8.98
N PHE A 168 6.72 0.82 8.32
CA PHE A 168 8.09 0.30 8.48
C PHE A 168 9.16 1.34 8.13
N GLN A 169 8.94 2.11 7.06
CA GLN A 169 9.85 3.17 6.63
C GLN A 169 9.75 4.38 7.56
N LEU A 170 8.54 4.75 7.99
CA LEU A 170 8.30 5.86 8.92
C LEU A 170 8.85 5.57 10.32
N HIS A 171 8.87 4.31 10.77
CA HIS A 171 9.46 3.92 12.06
C HIS A 171 10.90 4.42 12.23
N TYR A 172 11.69 4.37 11.16
CA TYR A 172 13.09 4.82 11.14
C TYR A 172 13.26 6.19 10.47
N MET A 173 12.24 7.04 10.56
CA MET A 173 12.28 8.40 10.04
C MET A 173 12.03 9.40 11.19
N ARG A 174 12.85 10.42 11.26
CA ARG A 174 12.70 11.52 12.24
C ARG A 174 12.38 12.80 11.48
N ASP A 175 11.31 13.47 11.89
CA ASP A 175 10.92 14.81 11.45
C ASP A 175 11.14 15.08 9.95
N PRO A 176 10.46 14.34 9.05
CA PRO A 176 10.69 14.44 7.61
C PRO A 176 10.35 15.81 7.02
N GLY A 177 9.50 16.63 7.65
CA GLY A 177 9.18 17.99 7.25
C GLY A 177 8.57 18.09 5.85
N PHE A 178 7.64 17.20 5.49
CA PHE A 178 7.01 17.21 4.18
C PHE A 178 6.12 18.44 3.97
N GLU A 179 6.23 19.11 2.82
CA GLU A 179 5.37 20.24 2.43
C GLU A 179 3.88 19.86 2.44
N ALA A 180 3.57 18.64 2.04
CA ALA A 180 2.23 18.05 2.16
C ALA A 180 2.34 16.57 2.55
N ALA A 181 1.56 16.15 3.53
CA ALA A 181 1.51 14.76 3.99
C ALA A 181 0.07 14.29 4.14
N ALA A 182 -0.19 13.02 3.81
CA ALA A 182 -1.50 12.41 3.89
C ALA A 182 -1.49 11.12 4.71
N LEU A 183 -2.34 11.04 5.74
CA LEU A 183 -2.70 9.81 6.46
C LEU A 183 -4.14 9.43 6.11
N LEU A 184 -4.30 8.40 5.29
CA LEU A 184 -5.59 8.04 4.70
C LEU A 184 -6.52 7.37 5.69
N ASN A 185 -6.01 6.38 6.41
CA ASN A 185 -6.70 5.55 7.38
C ASN A 185 -5.70 4.71 8.18
N VAL A 186 -6.11 4.24 9.36
CA VAL A 186 -5.34 3.31 10.20
C VAL A 186 -6.27 2.18 10.66
N ARG A 187 -6.01 0.96 10.19
CA ARG A 187 -6.72 -0.26 10.56
C ARG A 187 -5.71 -1.32 10.96
N PRO A 188 -6.05 -2.29 11.82
CA PRO A 188 -5.13 -3.35 12.21
C PRO A 188 -4.53 -4.06 10.99
N ASP A 189 -3.21 -4.00 10.87
CA ASP A 189 -2.42 -4.71 9.86
C ASP A 189 -0.96 -4.80 10.34
N HIS A 190 -0.22 -5.79 9.86
CA HIS A 190 1.21 -5.95 10.19
C HIS A 190 1.55 -6.11 11.68
N MET A 191 0.66 -6.74 12.47
CA MET A 191 0.89 -7.01 13.90
C MET A 191 2.01 -8.02 14.17
N ASN A 192 2.51 -8.67 13.15
CA ASN A 192 3.72 -9.49 13.20
C ASN A 192 5.03 -8.66 13.17
N TRP A 193 4.95 -7.38 12.85
CA TRP A 193 6.09 -6.45 12.79
C TRP A 193 6.02 -5.39 13.90
N HIS A 194 4.85 -4.80 14.14
CA HIS A 194 4.61 -3.84 15.21
C HIS A 194 4.23 -4.55 16.52
N ALA A 195 4.65 -4.00 17.65
CA ALA A 195 4.37 -4.58 18.96
C ALA A 195 2.90 -4.42 19.36
N SER A 196 2.23 -3.35 18.89
CA SER A 196 0.81 -3.07 19.15
C SER A 196 0.19 -2.26 18.00
N PHE A 197 -1.14 -2.12 18.03
CA PHE A 197 -1.86 -1.24 17.11
C PHE A 197 -1.51 0.24 17.34
N GLU A 198 -1.29 0.62 18.58
CA GLU A 198 -0.88 1.97 18.98
C GLU A 198 0.49 2.31 18.40
N ASP A 199 1.47 1.38 18.45
CA ASP A 199 2.78 1.57 17.83
C ASP A 199 2.68 1.71 16.31
N TYR A 200 1.83 0.88 15.67
CA TYR A 200 1.56 0.97 14.24
C TYR A 200 0.95 2.32 13.85
N ALA A 201 -0.02 2.80 14.63
CA ALA A 201 -0.66 4.11 14.43
C ALA A 201 0.34 5.26 14.63
N ALA A 202 1.12 5.20 15.72
CA ALA A 202 2.16 6.19 16.02
C ALA A 202 3.21 6.27 14.91
N ASP A 203 3.68 5.13 14.39
CA ASP A 203 4.63 5.12 13.29
C ASP A 203 4.07 5.79 12.02
N LYS A 204 2.78 5.57 11.69
CA LYS A 204 2.16 6.27 10.56
C LYS A 204 2.04 7.78 10.78
N GLN A 205 1.74 8.22 12.00
CA GLN A 205 1.62 9.63 12.34
C GLN A 205 2.95 10.38 12.25
N ARG A 206 4.11 9.70 12.28
CA ARG A 206 5.42 10.28 12.03
C ARG A 206 5.54 10.98 10.67
N ILE A 207 4.63 10.69 9.73
CA ILE A 207 4.58 11.39 8.43
C ILE A 207 4.39 12.91 8.58
N PHE A 208 3.82 13.37 9.68
CA PHE A 208 3.61 14.77 10.00
C PHE A 208 4.75 15.40 10.82
N GLY A 209 5.75 14.60 11.21
CA GLY A 209 6.91 15.09 11.98
C GLY A 209 7.64 16.20 11.24
N GLY A 210 8.05 17.25 11.96
CA GLY A 210 8.79 18.38 11.41
C GLY A 210 7.98 19.34 10.54
N GLN A 211 6.67 19.12 10.35
CA GLN A 211 5.81 20.08 9.64
C GLN A 211 5.61 21.37 10.45
N SER A 212 5.47 22.48 9.74
CA SER A 212 5.18 23.82 10.25
C SER A 212 3.76 24.25 9.89
N GLU A 213 3.33 25.43 10.35
CA GLU A 213 2.02 26.04 10.03
C GLU A 213 1.79 26.30 8.52
N ASN A 214 2.86 26.36 7.73
CA ASN A 214 2.80 26.56 6.28
C ASN A 214 2.59 25.25 5.51
N ASP A 215 2.76 24.11 6.17
CA ASP A 215 2.66 22.79 5.56
C ASP A 215 1.23 22.24 5.65
N LEU A 216 0.93 21.25 4.81
CA LEU A 216 -0.41 20.66 4.70
C LEU A 216 -0.44 19.25 5.27
N ALA A 217 -1.29 19.04 6.27
CA ALA A 217 -1.62 17.72 6.81
C ALA A 217 -3.02 17.29 6.36
N LEU A 218 -3.12 16.22 5.61
CA LEU A 218 -4.37 15.65 5.11
C LEU A 218 -4.70 14.37 5.90
N LEU A 219 -5.87 14.29 6.51
CA LEU A 219 -6.27 13.16 7.35
C LEU A 219 -7.67 12.68 6.99
N GLY A 220 -7.91 11.36 7.03
CA GLY A 220 -9.21 10.78 6.74
C GLY A 220 -10.22 11.07 7.84
N ALA A 221 -11.24 11.88 7.56
CA ALA A 221 -12.24 12.31 8.53
C ALA A 221 -13.02 11.18 9.22
N ARG A 222 -13.16 10.02 8.53
CA ARG A 222 -13.93 8.88 9.01
C ARG A 222 -13.13 7.86 9.81
N ASP A 223 -11.84 8.06 9.87
CA ASP A 223 -10.95 7.22 10.65
C ASP A 223 -10.71 7.88 12.01
N PRO A 224 -11.09 7.22 13.13
CA PRO A 224 -10.95 7.82 14.46
C PRO A 224 -9.50 8.20 14.79
N VAL A 225 -8.53 7.36 14.39
CA VAL A 225 -7.09 7.61 14.62
C VAL A 225 -6.63 8.84 13.85
N CYS A 226 -7.09 8.99 12.59
CA CYS A 226 -6.78 10.15 11.77
C CYS A 226 -7.43 11.42 12.33
N ALA A 227 -8.70 11.36 12.76
CA ALA A 227 -9.41 12.50 13.31
C ALA A 227 -8.77 12.99 14.61
N GLU A 228 -8.39 12.08 15.52
CA GLU A 228 -7.68 12.40 16.75
C GLU A 228 -6.29 13.00 16.48
N ALA A 229 -5.54 12.43 15.52
CA ALA A 229 -4.21 12.93 15.16
C ALA A 229 -4.25 14.39 14.65
N ALA A 230 -5.34 14.84 14.05
CA ALA A 230 -5.47 16.20 13.52
C ALA A 230 -5.40 17.28 14.60
N GLU A 231 -5.83 16.98 15.84
CA GLU A 231 -5.95 17.96 16.93
C GLU A 231 -4.59 18.47 17.45
N GLY A 232 -3.52 17.71 17.27
CA GLY A 232 -2.19 18.02 17.82
C GLY A 232 -1.16 18.51 16.80
N LEU A 233 -1.51 18.68 15.52
CA LEU A 233 -0.57 19.03 14.46
C LEU A 233 -0.26 20.53 14.43
N SER A 234 1.01 20.87 14.18
CA SER A 234 1.43 22.24 13.89
C SER A 234 1.03 22.67 12.49
N ALA A 235 0.94 21.73 11.54
CA ALA A 235 0.56 21.97 10.17
C ALA A 235 -0.92 22.35 10.01
N ARG A 236 -1.28 22.94 8.88
CA ARG A 236 -2.67 23.15 8.48
C ARG A 236 -3.36 21.81 8.24
N ALA A 237 -4.11 21.34 9.23
CA ALA A 237 -4.85 20.10 9.15
C ALA A 237 -6.13 20.25 8.31
N VAL A 238 -6.37 19.30 7.40
CA VAL A 238 -7.58 19.19 6.56
C VAL A 238 -8.13 17.78 6.70
N LEU A 239 -9.35 17.68 7.23
CA LEU A 239 -10.09 16.43 7.30
C LEU A 239 -10.76 16.13 5.94
N VAL A 240 -10.24 15.12 5.24
CA VAL A 240 -10.77 14.69 3.94
C VAL A 240 -12.00 13.81 4.14
N GLY A 241 -13.10 14.21 3.55
CA GLY A 241 -14.44 13.61 3.72
C GLY A 241 -15.41 14.52 4.45
N GLU A 242 -14.94 15.66 4.96
CA GLU A 242 -15.72 16.69 5.68
C GLU A 242 -15.32 18.10 5.25
N GLY A 243 -16.01 19.12 5.78
CA GLY A 243 -15.67 20.53 5.56
C GLY A 243 -15.59 20.90 4.09
N GLY A 244 -14.51 21.59 3.72
CA GLY A 244 -14.27 22.05 2.34
C GLY A 244 -13.78 20.95 1.38
N THR A 245 -13.30 19.82 1.89
CA THR A 245 -12.74 18.73 1.07
C THR A 245 -13.56 17.46 1.26
N ARG A 246 -14.62 17.34 0.46
CA ARG A 246 -15.65 16.31 0.65
C ARG A 246 -16.28 15.83 -0.65
N VAL A 247 -17.06 14.76 -0.55
CA VAL A 247 -18.00 14.31 -1.57
C VAL A 247 -19.40 14.70 -1.13
N GLU A 248 -20.08 15.52 -1.90
CA GLU A 248 -21.44 15.99 -1.61
C GLU A 248 -22.22 16.14 -2.93
N ASP A 249 -23.51 15.79 -2.92
CA ASP A 249 -24.43 15.90 -4.07
C ASP A 249 -23.86 15.35 -5.39
N GLY A 250 -23.16 14.20 -5.32
CA GLY A 250 -22.56 13.56 -6.48
C GLY A 250 -21.37 14.32 -7.07
N CYS A 251 -20.72 15.20 -6.31
CA CYS A 251 -19.57 15.97 -6.74
C CYS A 251 -18.43 15.89 -5.72
N LEU A 252 -17.19 15.96 -6.20
CA LEU A 252 -16.00 16.16 -5.39
C LEU A 252 -15.77 17.66 -5.20
N TYR A 253 -15.50 18.06 -3.96
CA TYR A 253 -15.13 19.42 -3.58
C TYR A 253 -13.75 19.41 -2.94
N LEU A 254 -12.89 20.34 -3.34
CA LEU A 254 -11.57 20.57 -2.75
C LEU A 254 -11.50 22.01 -2.25
N GLU A 255 -11.30 22.19 -0.94
CA GLU A 255 -11.24 23.51 -0.28
C GLU A 255 -12.48 24.39 -0.58
N GLY A 256 -13.65 23.77 -0.72
CA GLY A 256 -14.91 24.44 -1.04
C GLY A 256 -15.18 24.65 -2.55
N GLU A 257 -14.19 24.46 -3.40
CA GLU A 257 -14.31 24.53 -4.84
C GLU A 257 -14.82 23.20 -5.41
N ARG A 258 -15.85 23.26 -6.28
CA ARG A 258 -16.34 22.08 -6.98
C ARG A 258 -15.35 21.66 -8.06
N LEU A 259 -14.85 20.41 -7.99
CA LEU A 259 -13.87 19.88 -8.95
C LEU A 259 -14.53 19.12 -10.11
N VAL A 260 -15.23 18.01 -9.79
CA VAL A 260 -15.70 17.03 -10.77
C VAL A 260 -16.93 16.31 -10.26
N ARG A 261 -17.80 15.85 -11.18
CA ARG A 261 -18.93 14.98 -10.83
C ARG A 261 -18.44 13.55 -10.69
N VAL A 262 -19.01 12.82 -9.74
CA VAL A 262 -18.69 11.40 -9.50
C VAL A 262 -18.98 10.55 -10.75
N GLU A 263 -20.02 10.87 -11.51
CA GLU A 263 -20.40 10.16 -12.75
C GLU A 263 -19.42 10.35 -13.91
N ASP A 264 -18.59 11.42 -13.87
CA ASP A 264 -17.57 11.69 -14.90
C ASP A 264 -16.24 10.95 -14.60
N LEU A 265 -16.14 10.30 -13.43
CA LEU A 265 -14.95 9.54 -13.03
C LEU A 265 -14.98 8.13 -13.63
N GLY A 266 -13.82 7.65 -14.06
CA GLY A 266 -13.63 6.28 -14.56
C GLY A 266 -13.54 5.18 -13.48
N PHE A 267 -13.98 5.50 -12.25
CA PHE A 267 -13.93 4.59 -11.09
C PHE A 267 -15.10 4.90 -10.13
N ALA A 268 -15.46 3.88 -9.36
CA ALA A 268 -16.58 3.95 -8.42
C ALA A 268 -16.12 3.61 -6.99
N GLY A 269 -17.03 3.80 -6.05
CA GLY A 269 -16.82 3.50 -4.63
C GLY A 269 -16.35 4.71 -3.84
N ARG A 270 -17.01 4.92 -2.69
CA ARG A 270 -16.77 6.08 -1.83
C ARG A 270 -15.31 6.24 -1.42
N HIS A 271 -14.66 5.12 -1.05
CA HIS A 271 -13.24 5.13 -0.68
C HIS A 271 -12.34 5.59 -1.82
N ASN A 272 -12.68 5.29 -3.09
CA ASN A 272 -11.93 5.78 -4.25
C ASN A 272 -12.18 7.26 -4.51
N HIS A 273 -13.38 7.76 -4.23
CA HIS A 273 -13.68 9.19 -4.30
C HIS A 273 -12.91 9.97 -3.21
N GLU A 274 -12.79 9.41 -2.00
CA GLU A 274 -11.94 9.96 -0.94
C GLU A 274 -10.45 9.91 -1.32
N ASN A 275 -9.97 8.80 -1.89
CA ASN A 275 -8.61 8.71 -2.45
C ASN A 275 -8.35 9.79 -3.51
N ALA A 276 -9.33 10.08 -4.37
CA ALA A 276 -9.23 11.14 -5.38
C ALA A 276 -9.10 12.53 -4.75
N LEU A 277 -9.79 12.80 -3.64
CA LEU A 277 -9.65 14.05 -2.90
C LEU A 277 -8.27 14.20 -2.27
N PHE A 278 -7.72 13.14 -1.67
CA PHE A 278 -6.33 13.14 -1.19
C PHE A 278 -5.34 13.41 -2.33
N ALA A 279 -5.48 12.70 -3.45
CA ALA A 279 -4.61 12.87 -4.62
C ALA A 279 -4.70 14.29 -5.19
N ALA A 280 -5.91 14.86 -5.27
CA ALA A 280 -6.16 16.23 -5.71
C ALA A 280 -5.46 17.25 -4.80
N ALA A 281 -5.57 17.11 -3.48
CA ALA A 281 -4.93 17.99 -2.52
C ALA A 281 -3.40 17.90 -2.58
N LEU A 282 -2.83 16.68 -2.66
CA LEU A 282 -1.39 16.48 -2.83
C LEU A 282 -0.87 17.04 -4.16
N ALA A 283 -1.61 16.84 -5.27
CA ALA A 283 -1.22 17.41 -6.57
C ALA A 283 -1.32 18.94 -6.57
N ARG A 284 -2.34 19.52 -5.92
CA ARG A 284 -2.48 20.97 -5.72
C ARG A 284 -1.30 21.55 -4.94
N SER A 285 -0.86 20.89 -3.86
CA SER A 285 0.31 21.33 -3.11
C SER A 285 1.59 21.32 -3.97
N LEU A 286 1.68 20.43 -4.95
CA LEU A 286 2.79 20.38 -5.92
C LEU A 286 2.60 21.30 -7.13
N GLY A 287 1.52 22.09 -7.20
CA GLY A 287 1.34 23.17 -8.16
C GLY A 287 0.32 22.90 -9.28
N ALA A 288 -0.47 21.81 -9.21
CA ALA A 288 -1.53 21.57 -10.17
C ALA A 288 -2.73 22.51 -9.94
N SER A 289 -3.29 23.09 -11.00
CA SER A 289 -4.50 23.90 -10.97
C SER A 289 -5.75 23.03 -10.85
N ALA A 290 -6.87 23.63 -10.44
CA ALA A 290 -8.16 22.93 -10.33
C ALA A 290 -8.59 22.27 -11.65
N GLU A 291 -8.37 22.94 -12.78
CA GLU A 291 -8.72 22.41 -14.10
C GLU A 291 -7.85 21.19 -14.49
N GLU A 292 -6.55 21.22 -14.19
CA GLU A 292 -5.64 20.09 -14.43
C GLU A 292 -5.97 18.91 -13.52
N ILE A 293 -6.32 19.18 -12.26
CA ILE A 293 -6.79 18.16 -11.32
C ILE A 293 -8.06 17.49 -11.87
N ARG A 294 -9.04 18.28 -12.31
CA ARG A 294 -10.28 17.76 -12.90
C ARG A 294 -10.00 16.84 -14.08
N ARG A 295 -9.23 17.32 -15.07
CA ARG A 295 -8.87 16.50 -16.25
C ARG A 295 -8.08 15.24 -15.90
N GLY A 296 -7.16 15.33 -14.95
CA GLY A 296 -6.38 14.19 -14.47
C GLY A 296 -7.27 13.11 -13.83
N LEU A 297 -8.25 13.50 -13.02
CA LEU A 297 -9.19 12.58 -12.38
C LEU A 297 -10.18 11.97 -13.39
N GLU A 298 -10.74 12.74 -14.32
CA GLU A 298 -11.62 12.23 -15.40
C GLU A 298 -10.89 11.23 -16.30
N GLY A 299 -9.61 11.49 -16.57
CA GLY A 299 -8.73 10.62 -17.36
C GLY A 299 -8.16 9.43 -16.62
N TYR A 300 -8.34 9.33 -15.28
CA TYR A 300 -7.79 8.24 -14.49
C TYR A 300 -8.58 6.95 -14.68
N ARG A 301 -7.88 5.84 -14.72
CA ARG A 301 -8.46 4.49 -14.69
C ARG A 301 -7.77 3.69 -13.58
N MET A 302 -8.56 2.94 -12.83
CA MET A 302 -8.02 2.10 -11.76
C MET A 302 -7.02 1.11 -12.34
N LYS A 303 -5.96 0.84 -11.58
CA LYS A 303 -5.04 -0.26 -11.90
C LYS A 303 -5.79 -1.60 -11.86
N PRO A 304 -5.33 -2.61 -12.62
CA PRO A 304 -5.89 -3.95 -12.56
C PRO A 304 -6.00 -4.48 -11.12
N HIS A 305 -6.89 -5.42 -10.90
CA HIS A 305 -7.10 -6.10 -9.61
C HIS A 305 -7.57 -5.19 -8.45
N ARG A 306 -8.23 -4.05 -8.77
CA ARG A 306 -8.84 -3.13 -7.81
C ARG A 306 -10.27 -2.82 -8.22
N MET A 307 -11.24 -3.61 -7.72
CA MET A 307 -12.66 -3.50 -8.09
C MET A 307 -12.87 -3.49 -9.62
N GLU A 308 -12.04 -4.24 -10.35
CA GLU A 308 -12.06 -4.32 -11.80
C GLU A 308 -13.17 -5.27 -12.28
N VAL A 309 -14.08 -4.79 -13.14
CA VAL A 309 -15.05 -5.68 -13.80
C VAL A 309 -14.32 -6.45 -14.89
N VAL A 310 -14.11 -7.76 -14.67
CA VAL A 310 -13.36 -8.63 -15.59
C VAL A 310 -14.25 -9.40 -16.54
N ALA A 311 -15.54 -9.60 -16.20
CA ALA A 311 -16.53 -10.23 -17.05
C ALA A 311 -17.96 -9.84 -16.63
N GLU A 312 -18.91 -9.97 -17.57
CA GLU A 312 -20.35 -9.92 -17.30
C GLU A 312 -21.00 -11.09 -18.05
N ARG A 313 -21.74 -11.93 -17.33
CA ARG A 313 -22.41 -13.12 -17.91
C ARG A 313 -23.74 -13.39 -17.22
N GLY A 314 -24.81 -13.57 -17.99
CA GLY A 314 -26.14 -13.88 -17.44
C GLY A 314 -26.63 -12.83 -16.45
N GLY A 315 -26.27 -11.55 -16.64
CA GLY A 315 -26.58 -10.44 -15.73
C GLY A 315 -25.73 -10.38 -14.45
N VAL A 316 -24.81 -11.35 -14.26
CA VAL A 316 -23.85 -11.38 -13.15
C VAL A 316 -22.57 -10.63 -13.53
N LEU A 317 -22.14 -9.70 -12.68
CA LEU A 317 -20.83 -9.04 -12.80
C LEU A 317 -19.77 -9.83 -12.05
N TYR A 318 -18.63 -10.04 -12.69
CA TYR A 318 -17.44 -10.64 -12.07
C TYR A 318 -16.41 -9.54 -11.82
N VAL A 319 -16.10 -9.33 -10.53
CA VAL A 319 -15.27 -8.20 -10.08
C VAL A 319 -14.00 -8.72 -9.41
N ASP A 320 -12.86 -8.32 -9.94
CA ASP A 320 -11.54 -8.62 -9.41
C ASP A 320 -11.06 -7.51 -8.48
N ASP A 321 -10.94 -7.83 -7.21
CA ASP A 321 -10.34 -7.01 -6.16
C ASP A 321 -9.23 -7.81 -5.44
N SER A 322 -8.45 -8.57 -6.20
CA SER A 322 -7.39 -9.44 -5.67
C SER A 322 -6.36 -8.70 -4.81
N LYS A 323 -6.23 -7.37 -5.01
CA LYS A 323 -5.37 -6.49 -4.18
C LYS A 323 -5.90 -6.29 -2.76
N ALA A 324 -7.15 -6.61 -2.45
CA ALA A 324 -7.69 -6.60 -1.08
C ALA A 324 -7.09 -7.75 -0.27
N THR A 325 -5.91 -7.53 0.31
CA THR A 325 -5.11 -8.54 1.04
C THR A 325 -5.25 -8.44 2.55
N ASN A 326 -6.22 -7.65 3.04
CA ASN A 326 -6.59 -7.54 4.45
C ASN A 326 -8.11 -7.38 4.61
N PRO A 327 -8.68 -7.71 5.79
CA PRO A 327 -10.13 -7.66 6.05
C PRO A 327 -10.75 -6.27 5.85
N ALA A 328 -10.06 -5.20 6.25
CA ALA A 328 -10.55 -3.83 6.10
C ALA A 328 -10.76 -3.43 4.61
N ALA A 329 -9.93 -3.93 3.70
CA ALA A 329 -10.12 -3.71 2.27
C ALA A 329 -11.37 -4.42 1.75
N VAL A 330 -11.64 -5.65 2.22
CA VAL A 330 -12.86 -6.41 1.89
C VAL A 330 -14.10 -5.67 2.39
N ALA A 331 -14.11 -5.23 3.64
CA ALA A 331 -15.21 -4.45 4.23
C ALA A 331 -15.48 -3.16 3.41
N ALA A 332 -14.44 -2.45 3.01
CA ALA A 332 -14.55 -1.27 2.16
C ALA A 332 -15.14 -1.58 0.76
N ALA A 333 -14.76 -2.72 0.16
CA ALA A 333 -15.32 -3.18 -1.11
C ALA A 333 -16.81 -3.50 -0.98
N LEU A 334 -17.20 -4.27 0.05
CA LEU A 334 -18.59 -4.64 0.31
C LEU A 334 -19.46 -3.41 0.59
N ALA A 335 -18.99 -2.45 1.37
CA ALA A 335 -19.69 -1.19 1.67
C ALA A 335 -19.99 -0.35 0.42
N GLY A 336 -19.21 -0.51 -0.65
CA GLY A 336 -19.38 0.22 -1.91
C GLY A 336 -20.38 -0.41 -2.89
N LEU A 337 -20.82 -1.65 -2.65
CA LEU A 337 -21.67 -2.39 -3.56
C LEU A 337 -23.15 -2.28 -3.18
N GLN A 338 -24.02 -2.06 -4.20
CA GLN A 338 -25.47 -1.99 -4.04
C GLN A 338 -26.19 -3.27 -4.48
N ARG A 339 -25.50 -4.18 -5.16
CA ARG A 339 -26.00 -5.46 -5.64
C ARG A 339 -25.70 -6.55 -4.62
N PRO A 340 -26.50 -7.64 -4.55
CA PRO A 340 -26.13 -8.81 -3.76
C PRO A 340 -24.79 -9.40 -4.21
N VAL A 341 -23.99 -9.87 -3.26
CA VAL A 341 -22.62 -10.33 -3.52
C VAL A 341 -22.48 -11.81 -3.26
N VAL A 342 -21.78 -12.53 -4.14
CA VAL A 342 -21.14 -13.81 -3.84
C VAL A 342 -19.65 -13.51 -3.65
N LEU A 343 -19.18 -13.57 -2.40
CA LEU A 343 -17.82 -13.19 -2.01
C LEU A 343 -16.88 -14.38 -2.03
N LEU A 344 -15.70 -14.24 -2.66
CA LEU A 344 -14.58 -15.18 -2.55
C LEU A 344 -13.58 -14.60 -1.55
N LEU A 345 -13.35 -15.35 -0.44
CA LEU A 345 -12.59 -14.92 0.73
C LEU A 345 -11.57 -15.99 1.12
N GLY A 346 -10.27 -15.61 1.25
CA GLY A 346 -9.23 -16.57 1.62
C GLY A 346 -7.90 -16.37 0.93
N GLY A 347 -7.00 -17.31 1.10
CA GLY A 347 -5.60 -17.25 0.67
C GLY A 347 -4.65 -17.62 1.80
N SER A 348 -3.44 -17.06 1.82
CA SER A 348 -2.41 -17.36 2.81
C SER A 348 -2.83 -16.99 4.23
N GLU A 349 -2.50 -17.84 5.20
CA GLU A 349 -2.85 -17.62 6.61
C GLU A 349 -2.00 -16.51 7.27
N LYS A 350 -2.65 -15.57 7.91
CA LYS A 350 -2.05 -14.47 8.67
C LYS A 350 -2.65 -14.30 10.07
N HIS A 351 -3.57 -15.18 10.45
CA HIS A 351 -4.32 -15.11 11.71
C HIS A 351 -5.01 -13.76 11.96
N THR A 352 -5.40 -13.06 10.89
CA THR A 352 -6.14 -11.79 10.98
C THR A 352 -7.57 -12.00 11.45
N ASP A 353 -8.13 -10.99 12.13
CA ASP A 353 -9.52 -10.94 12.55
C ASP A 353 -10.42 -10.51 11.37
N PHE A 354 -11.52 -11.25 11.15
CA PHE A 354 -12.51 -10.99 10.10
C PHE A 354 -13.83 -10.41 10.63
N SER A 355 -13.89 -9.97 11.87
CA SER A 355 -15.09 -9.37 12.46
C SER A 355 -15.62 -8.18 11.65
N GLU A 356 -14.73 -7.32 11.18
CA GLU A 356 -15.08 -6.17 10.33
C GLU A 356 -15.73 -6.59 9.00
N VAL A 357 -15.36 -7.73 8.42
CA VAL A 357 -16.00 -8.30 7.22
C VAL A 357 -17.39 -8.85 7.56
N ALA A 358 -17.51 -9.53 8.70
CA ALA A 358 -18.75 -10.16 9.15
C ALA A 358 -19.91 -9.16 9.27
N ASP A 359 -19.63 -7.92 9.66
CA ASP A 359 -20.62 -6.83 9.76
C ASP A 359 -21.25 -6.45 8.40
N TYR A 360 -20.58 -6.74 7.28
CA TYR A 360 -21.07 -6.44 5.92
C TYR A 360 -21.71 -7.64 5.20
N LEU A 361 -21.73 -8.82 5.81
CA LEU A 361 -22.26 -10.03 5.16
C LEU A 361 -23.77 -10.00 4.91
N GLY A 362 -24.50 -9.06 5.53
CA GLY A 362 -25.94 -8.87 5.26
C GLY A 362 -26.26 -8.59 3.78
N GLY A 363 -25.31 -8.07 3.01
CA GLY A 363 -25.40 -7.86 1.56
C GLY A 363 -24.95 -9.07 0.72
N CYS A 364 -24.41 -10.12 1.36
CA CYS A 364 -23.90 -11.29 0.67
C CYS A 364 -24.97 -12.38 0.54
N ARG A 365 -25.07 -12.96 -0.64
CA ARG A 365 -25.84 -14.19 -0.90
C ARG A 365 -25.09 -15.41 -0.39
N ALA A 366 -23.78 -15.47 -0.66
CA ALA A 366 -22.90 -16.52 -0.21
C ALA A 366 -21.48 -15.98 -0.02
N VAL A 367 -20.71 -16.65 0.83
CA VAL A 367 -19.27 -16.45 1.00
C VAL A 367 -18.58 -17.78 0.74
N VAL A 368 -17.67 -17.83 -0.20
CA VAL A 368 -16.87 -19.01 -0.53
C VAL A 368 -15.47 -18.82 0.04
N CYS A 369 -15.17 -19.51 1.12
CA CYS A 369 -13.87 -19.49 1.78
C CYS A 369 -12.92 -20.50 1.13
N TYR A 370 -11.68 -20.09 0.77
CA TYR A 370 -10.73 -20.95 0.06
C TYR A 370 -9.28 -20.74 0.55
N GLY A 371 -8.37 -21.61 0.07
CA GLY A 371 -6.95 -21.54 0.38
C GLY A 371 -6.62 -21.90 1.83
N GLU A 372 -5.39 -21.61 2.25
CA GLU A 372 -4.86 -21.98 3.57
C GLU A 372 -5.70 -21.45 4.73
N ALA A 373 -6.12 -20.19 4.65
CA ALA A 373 -6.93 -19.53 5.68
C ALA A 373 -8.42 -19.88 5.61
N GLY A 374 -8.91 -20.46 4.51
CA GLY A 374 -10.32 -20.65 4.22
C GLY A 374 -11.08 -21.43 5.27
N GLY A 375 -10.45 -22.47 5.85
CA GLY A 375 -11.05 -23.29 6.91
C GLY A 375 -11.35 -22.46 8.17
N ARG A 376 -10.37 -21.72 8.66
CA ARG A 376 -10.50 -20.88 9.87
C ARG A 376 -11.51 -19.74 9.65
N ILE A 377 -11.45 -19.10 8.49
CA ILE A 377 -12.36 -18.00 8.16
C ILE A 377 -13.80 -18.51 8.14
N SER A 378 -14.07 -19.67 7.49
CA SER A 378 -15.43 -20.20 7.44
C SER A 378 -15.95 -20.61 8.82
N ASP A 379 -15.12 -21.24 9.68
CA ASP A 379 -15.49 -21.58 11.06
C ASP A 379 -15.85 -20.31 11.88
N PHE A 380 -15.09 -19.23 11.69
CA PHE A 380 -15.38 -17.95 12.33
C PHE A 380 -16.71 -17.37 11.85
N LEU A 381 -16.94 -17.31 10.52
CA LEU A 381 -18.15 -16.73 9.95
C LEU A 381 -19.41 -17.57 10.25
N ASP A 382 -19.31 -18.90 10.29
CA ASP A 382 -20.40 -19.79 10.70
C ASP A 382 -20.82 -19.55 12.16
N SER A 383 -19.87 -19.15 13.02
CA SER A 383 -20.16 -18.79 14.42
C SER A 383 -20.80 -17.41 14.58
N TRP A 384 -20.78 -16.56 13.55
CA TRP A 384 -21.32 -15.19 13.55
C TRP A 384 -22.83 -15.22 13.35
N SER A 385 -23.59 -15.12 14.44
CA SER A 385 -25.03 -15.39 14.49
C SER A 385 -25.93 -14.48 13.65
N GLU A 386 -25.43 -13.36 13.16
CA GLU A 386 -26.20 -12.34 12.42
C GLU A 386 -26.13 -12.51 10.90
N SER A 387 -25.22 -13.35 10.39
CA SER A 387 -25.06 -13.58 8.97
C SER A 387 -26.17 -14.44 8.39
N ARG A 388 -26.81 -13.97 7.29
CA ARG A 388 -27.74 -14.74 6.46
C ARG A 388 -27.09 -15.32 5.20
N ALA A 389 -25.80 -15.04 4.99
CA ALA A 389 -25.04 -15.54 3.86
C ALA A 389 -24.79 -17.06 3.99
N GLU A 390 -24.88 -17.80 2.91
CA GLU A 390 -24.45 -19.20 2.86
C GLU A 390 -22.92 -19.24 2.92
N ILE A 391 -22.34 -19.88 3.93
CA ILE A 391 -20.88 -20.01 4.08
C ILE A 391 -20.43 -21.34 3.47
N LEU A 392 -19.49 -21.29 2.55
CA LEU A 392 -19.03 -22.45 1.77
C LEU A 392 -17.51 -22.57 1.87
N ARG A 393 -17.00 -23.78 1.63
CA ARG A 393 -15.56 -24.06 1.57
C ARG A 393 -15.17 -24.59 0.21
N ALA A 394 -14.05 -24.11 -0.31
CA ALA A 394 -13.42 -24.59 -1.53
C ALA A 394 -11.93 -24.89 -1.30
N SER A 395 -11.38 -25.81 -2.08
CA SER A 395 -9.99 -26.23 -1.95
C SER A 395 -8.98 -25.19 -2.47
N GLY A 396 -9.39 -24.31 -3.35
CA GLY A 396 -8.57 -23.28 -3.98
C GLY A 396 -9.42 -22.36 -4.84
N LEU A 397 -8.77 -21.39 -5.52
CA LEU A 397 -9.46 -20.33 -6.26
C LEU A 397 -10.37 -20.86 -7.36
N GLU A 398 -9.94 -21.83 -8.16
CA GLU A 398 -10.76 -22.40 -9.26
C GLU A 398 -12.03 -23.05 -8.72
N ALA A 399 -11.94 -23.83 -7.64
CA ALA A 399 -13.09 -24.42 -6.98
C ALA A 399 -14.01 -23.34 -6.38
N ALA A 400 -13.45 -22.27 -5.81
CA ALA A 400 -14.21 -21.17 -5.26
C ALA A 400 -15.01 -20.42 -6.34
N VAL A 401 -14.43 -20.19 -7.51
CA VAL A 401 -15.13 -19.58 -8.65
C VAL A 401 -16.31 -20.46 -9.10
N ARG A 402 -16.14 -21.78 -9.18
CA ARG A 402 -17.23 -22.71 -9.53
C ARG A 402 -18.37 -22.67 -8.53
N GLU A 403 -18.05 -22.66 -7.24
CA GLU A 403 -19.05 -22.58 -6.17
C GLU A 403 -19.80 -21.24 -6.22
N ALA A 404 -19.10 -20.14 -6.51
CA ALA A 404 -19.68 -18.82 -6.65
C ALA A 404 -20.63 -18.74 -7.86
N GLU A 405 -20.21 -19.28 -9.02
CA GLU A 405 -21.06 -19.34 -10.22
C GLU A 405 -22.35 -20.13 -10.01
N ALA A 406 -22.29 -21.22 -9.25
CA ALA A 406 -23.45 -22.02 -8.93
C ALA A 406 -24.49 -21.30 -8.04
N ARG A 407 -24.10 -20.26 -7.31
CA ARG A 407 -24.96 -19.49 -6.39
C ARG A 407 -25.37 -18.13 -6.94
N ALA A 408 -24.60 -17.58 -7.85
CA ALA A 408 -24.87 -16.28 -8.43
C ALA A 408 -26.16 -16.28 -9.27
N ARG A 409 -26.89 -15.18 -9.24
CA ARG A 409 -28.13 -14.97 -9.98
C ARG A 409 -28.05 -13.68 -10.77
N ASP A 410 -28.92 -13.51 -11.74
CA ASP A 410 -29.07 -12.24 -12.46
C ASP A 410 -29.16 -11.05 -11.48
N GLY A 411 -28.36 -10.04 -11.71
CA GLY A 411 -28.22 -8.86 -10.86
C GLY A 411 -27.16 -8.96 -9.74
N ASP A 412 -26.55 -10.14 -9.50
CA ASP A 412 -25.52 -10.33 -8.49
C ASP A 412 -24.12 -9.85 -8.94
N VAL A 413 -23.22 -9.76 -7.98
CA VAL A 413 -21.78 -9.57 -8.18
C VAL A 413 -21.04 -10.78 -7.61
N VAL A 414 -20.23 -11.46 -8.42
CA VAL A 414 -19.18 -12.40 -7.94
C VAL A 414 -17.92 -11.57 -7.70
N LEU A 415 -17.55 -11.42 -6.43
CA LEU A 415 -16.44 -10.57 -6.00
C LEU A 415 -15.27 -11.40 -5.49
N LEU A 416 -14.11 -11.32 -6.16
CA LEU A 416 -12.84 -11.74 -5.59
C LEU A 416 -12.30 -10.61 -4.74
N SER A 417 -12.49 -10.65 -3.43
CA SER A 417 -11.88 -9.71 -2.46
C SER A 417 -11.40 -10.54 -1.27
N PRO A 418 -10.17 -11.10 -1.37
CA PRO A 418 -9.79 -12.29 -0.60
C PRO A 418 -9.46 -12.02 0.86
N GLY A 419 -9.12 -10.78 1.28
CA GLY A 419 -8.76 -10.46 2.66
C GLY A 419 -7.43 -11.05 3.14
N CYS A 420 -6.77 -11.86 2.30
CA CYS A 420 -5.52 -12.56 2.57
C CYS A 420 -4.51 -12.33 1.45
N ALA A 421 -3.21 -12.51 1.75
CA ALA A 421 -2.20 -12.63 0.72
C ALA A 421 -2.45 -13.87 -0.16
N SER A 422 -1.70 -14.01 -1.24
CA SER A 422 -1.93 -15.04 -2.28
C SER A 422 -0.84 -16.11 -2.34
N PHE A 423 0.14 -16.06 -1.42
CA PHE A 423 1.37 -16.86 -1.51
C PHE A 423 1.18 -18.36 -1.23
N ASP A 424 -0.02 -18.79 -0.87
CA ASP A 424 -0.39 -20.20 -0.75
C ASP A 424 -0.61 -20.89 -2.11
N GLU A 425 -1.14 -20.17 -3.11
CA GLU A 425 -1.43 -20.71 -4.45
C GLU A 425 -0.70 -19.94 -5.57
N PHE A 426 -0.28 -18.70 -5.35
CA PHE A 426 0.24 -17.78 -6.38
C PHE A 426 1.50 -17.04 -5.93
N SER A 427 2.29 -16.54 -6.88
CA SER A 427 3.47 -15.72 -6.60
C SER A 427 3.15 -14.29 -6.11
N GLY A 428 1.92 -13.81 -6.39
CA GLY A 428 1.47 -12.47 -6.03
C GLY A 428 -0.04 -12.32 -6.26
N TYR A 429 -0.57 -11.19 -5.79
CA TYR A 429 -1.99 -10.88 -5.98
C TYR A 429 -2.33 -10.64 -7.46
N GLU A 430 -1.36 -10.20 -8.26
CA GLU A 430 -1.51 -10.01 -9.69
C GLU A 430 -1.87 -11.35 -10.38
N GLU A 431 -1.05 -12.37 -10.15
CA GLU A 431 -1.28 -13.70 -10.73
C GLU A 431 -2.63 -14.29 -10.28
N ARG A 432 -3.00 -14.11 -9.00
CA ARG A 432 -4.33 -14.53 -8.51
C ARG A 432 -5.47 -13.81 -9.23
N GLY A 433 -5.36 -12.51 -9.47
CA GLY A 433 -6.36 -11.73 -10.18
C GLY A 433 -6.43 -12.10 -11.67
N GLU A 434 -5.30 -12.31 -12.33
CA GLU A 434 -5.24 -12.79 -13.72
C GLU A 434 -5.92 -14.15 -13.87
N GLU A 435 -5.67 -15.07 -12.94
CA GLU A 435 -6.30 -16.40 -12.96
C GLU A 435 -7.81 -16.30 -12.71
N PHE A 436 -8.26 -15.47 -11.75
CA PHE A 436 -9.68 -15.19 -11.57
C PHE A 436 -10.32 -14.66 -12.85
N ALA A 437 -9.72 -13.66 -13.49
CA ALA A 437 -10.21 -13.08 -14.73
C ALA A 437 -10.26 -14.12 -15.87
N ARG A 438 -9.27 -14.99 -15.96
CA ARG A 438 -9.24 -16.11 -16.93
C ARG A 438 -10.40 -17.08 -16.71
N LEU A 439 -10.60 -17.52 -15.46
CA LEU A 439 -11.69 -18.43 -15.10
C LEU A 439 -13.06 -17.83 -15.41
N CYS A 440 -13.27 -16.57 -15.05
CA CYS A 440 -14.53 -15.87 -15.28
C CYS A 440 -14.83 -15.63 -16.77
N ARG A 441 -13.84 -15.39 -17.61
CA ARG A 441 -14.00 -15.19 -19.06
C ARG A 441 -14.26 -16.52 -19.81
N ALA A 442 -13.61 -17.61 -19.40
CA ALA A 442 -13.74 -18.91 -20.03
C ALA A 442 -15.12 -19.58 -19.80
N GLY A 443 -15.74 -19.34 -18.65
CA GLY A 443 -16.97 -20.00 -18.21
C GLY A 443 -16.80 -21.51 -17.94
N LEU A 444 -17.65 -22.08 -17.09
CA LEU A 444 -17.60 -23.52 -16.73
C LEU A 444 -17.69 -24.47 -17.92
N ALA A 445 -18.28 -24.02 -19.03
CA ALA A 445 -18.51 -24.90 -20.21
C ALA A 445 -17.25 -25.21 -21.03
N GLU A 446 -16.21 -24.37 -20.96
CA GLU A 446 -14.93 -24.58 -21.67
C GLU A 446 -13.90 -25.34 -20.84
N VAL A 447 -13.88 -25.16 -19.52
CA VAL A 447 -12.99 -25.90 -18.61
C VAL A 447 -13.34 -27.39 -18.60
N GLN A 448 -14.63 -27.74 -18.68
CA GLN A 448 -15.05 -29.14 -18.76
C GLN A 448 -14.72 -29.78 -20.11
N ARG A 449 -14.65 -29.05 -21.21
CA ARG A 449 -14.23 -29.57 -22.52
C ARG A 449 -12.72 -29.77 -22.63
N GLY A 450 -11.92 -28.93 -21.95
CA GLY A 450 -10.46 -29.08 -21.87
C GLY A 450 -10.02 -30.28 -21.02
N ALA A 451 -10.75 -30.61 -19.95
CA ALA A 451 -10.47 -31.77 -19.08
C ALA A 451 -10.94 -33.12 -19.63
N ALA A 452 -11.88 -33.14 -20.61
CA ALA A 452 -12.35 -34.33 -21.27
C ALA A 452 -11.59 -34.66 -22.56
N GLY A 453 -10.64 -33.84 -22.96
CA GLY A 453 -9.80 -33.97 -24.17
C GLY A 453 -8.31 -34.20 -23.90
N ALA A 454 -7.89 -34.36 -22.64
CA ALA A 454 -6.57 -34.77 -22.19
C ALA A 454 -6.65 -36.14 -21.49
#